data_7a355438609f072e991804327646ef4c
#
_entry.id   7a355438609f072e991804327646ef4c
#
_cell.length_a   1.000
_cell.length_b   1.000
_cell.length_c   1.000
_cell.angle_alpha   90.00
_cell.angle_beta   90.00
_cell.angle_gamma   90.00
#
_symmetry.space_group_name_H-M   'P 1'
#
loop_
_entity.id
_entity.type
_entity.pdbx_description
1 polymer ?
#
loop_
_entity_poly.entity_id
_entity_poly.type
_entity_poly.pdbx_seq_one_letter_code
_entity_poly.pdbx_strand_id
1 'polypeptide(L)'
;RVDRRQRQMCIRDSLKTFVTMVKDSLFASKIISYAQGLSLISLVGKQQNWNLNLAGIAKIWRGGCIIRARFLSDISDAFRKNPELSNLMIDSVFASILKNCQSNLRAVVSLGVLNGIPIPALSASLSYYDSFRSERLPANLLQAQRDFFGAHGYARLDAQEGKLFHTENWPSLVD
;
A
#
# COMPACT_ATOMS: atom_id res chain seq x y z
N ARG A 1 -26.54 -9.12 36.87
CA ARG A 1 -27.42 -8.91 35.67
C ARG A 1 -27.05 -7.55 35.06
N VAL A 2 -26.44 -7.53 33.89
CA VAL A 2 -26.15 -6.29 33.14
C VAL A 2 -27.50 -5.77 32.60
N ASP A 3 -27.85 -4.53 32.92
CA ASP A 3 -29.09 -3.89 32.52
C ASP A 3 -29.26 -3.85 31.01
N ARG A 4 -30.49 -4.03 30.53
CA ARG A 4 -30.86 -4.03 29.11
C ARG A 4 -30.43 -2.73 28.39
N ARG A 5 -30.50 -1.59 29.12
CA ARG A 5 -30.05 -0.27 28.64
C ARG A 5 -28.55 -0.23 28.47
N GLN A 6 -27.77 -0.80 29.36
CA GLN A 6 -26.31 -0.85 29.30
C GLN A 6 -25.82 -1.75 28.16
N ARG A 7 -26.51 -2.87 27.89
CA ARG A 7 -26.23 -3.72 26.71
C ARG A 7 -26.53 -3.01 25.40
N GLN A 8 -27.64 -2.30 25.27
CA GLN A 8 -27.96 -1.54 24.07
C GLN A 8 -26.96 -0.39 23.82
N MET A 9 -26.51 0.27 24.88
CA MET A 9 -25.49 1.32 24.80
C MET A 9 -24.12 0.77 24.34
N CYS A 10 -23.67 -0.34 24.92
CA CYS A 10 -22.43 -1.03 24.51
C CYS A 10 -22.46 -1.51 23.05
N ILE A 11 -23.58 -2.08 22.59
CA ILE A 11 -23.76 -2.51 21.20
C ILE A 11 -23.71 -1.31 20.25
N ARG A 12 -24.37 -0.20 20.61
CA ARG A 12 -24.41 1.02 19.80
C ARG A 12 -23.05 1.70 19.70
N ASP A 13 -22.29 1.74 20.80
CA ASP A 13 -20.94 2.30 20.83
C ASP A 13 -19.95 1.39 20.09
N SER A 14 -20.08 0.08 20.21
CA SER A 14 -19.33 -0.91 19.43
C SER A 14 -19.56 -0.75 17.92
N LEU A 15 -20.83 -0.55 17.49
CA LEU A 15 -21.14 -0.33 16.08
C LEU A 15 -20.57 0.99 15.55
N LYS A 16 -20.67 2.07 16.32
CA LYS A 16 -20.08 3.37 15.92
C LYS A 16 -18.56 3.27 15.80
N THR A 17 -17.91 2.60 16.72
CA THR A 17 -16.47 2.37 16.69
C THR A 17 -16.10 1.56 15.45
N PHE A 18 -16.82 0.48 15.16
CA PHE A 18 -16.59 -0.34 13.97
C PHE A 18 -16.76 0.45 12.67
N VAL A 19 -17.83 1.25 12.56
CA VAL A 19 -18.04 2.13 11.39
C VAL A 19 -16.88 3.11 11.22
N THR A 20 -16.33 3.66 12.30
CA THR A 20 -15.15 4.53 12.25
C THR A 20 -13.92 3.77 11.77
N MET A 21 -13.70 2.55 12.27
CA MET A 21 -12.60 1.69 11.81
C MET A 21 -12.69 1.40 10.31
N VAL A 22 -13.88 1.07 9.80
CA VAL A 22 -14.10 0.81 8.36
C VAL A 22 -13.88 2.09 7.54
N LYS A 23 -14.36 3.24 8.01
CA LYS A 23 -14.14 4.54 7.37
C LYS A 23 -12.64 4.86 7.23
N ASP A 24 -11.88 4.71 8.31
CA ASP A 24 -10.45 4.98 8.34
C ASP A 24 -9.69 3.99 7.44
N SER A 25 -10.10 2.72 7.45
CA SER A 25 -9.53 1.68 6.58
C SER A 25 -9.74 1.98 5.11
N LEU A 26 -10.96 2.38 4.73
CA LEU A 26 -11.28 2.77 3.37
C LEU A 26 -10.48 4.01 2.95
N PHE A 27 -10.34 4.99 3.84
CA PHE A 27 -9.60 6.21 3.55
C PHE A 27 -8.09 5.94 3.38
N ALA A 28 -7.48 5.17 4.28
CA ALA A 28 -6.09 4.75 4.18
C ALA A 28 -5.83 3.96 2.88
N SER A 29 -6.64 2.95 2.58
CA SER A 29 -6.50 2.14 1.38
C SER A 29 -6.64 2.96 0.10
N LYS A 30 -7.53 3.94 0.10
CA LYS A 30 -7.69 4.87 -1.01
C LYS A 30 -6.43 5.70 -1.25
N ILE A 31 -5.83 6.27 -0.20
CA ILE A 31 -4.56 7.01 -0.28
C ILE A 31 -3.45 6.11 -0.82
N ILE A 32 -3.33 4.89 -0.28
CA ILE A 32 -2.31 3.91 -0.69
C ILE A 32 -2.46 3.54 -2.17
N SER A 33 -3.70 3.31 -2.64
CA SER A 33 -3.97 3.01 -4.04
C SER A 33 -3.58 4.15 -4.98
N TYR A 34 -3.88 5.40 -4.62
CA TYR A 34 -3.43 6.56 -5.40
C TYR A 34 -1.91 6.73 -5.36
N ALA A 35 -1.28 6.49 -4.21
CA ALA A 35 0.17 6.53 -4.08
C ALA A 35 0.85 5.53 -5.01
N GLN A 36 0.35 4.28 -5.05
CA GLN A 36 0.84 3.24 -5.93
C GLN A 36 0.68 3.62 -7.41
N GLY A 37 -0.51 4.07 -7.80
CA GLY A 37 -0.80 4.43 -9.19
C GLY A 37 0.03 5.63 -9.66
N LEU A 38 0.15 6.68 -8.86
CA LEU A 38 0.94 7.86 -9.20
C LEU A 38 2.44 7.56 -9.25
N SER A 39 2.96 6.68 -8.37
CA SER A 39 4.35 6.23 -8.44
C SER A 39 4.63 5.45 -9.72
N LEU A 40 3.70 4.58 -10.15
CA LEU A 40 3.83 3.86 -11.42
C LEU A 40 3.84 4.83 -12.61
N ILE A 41 2.92 5.78 -12.65
CA ILE A 41 2.85 6.82 -13.70
C ILE A 41 4.16 7.62 -13.74
N SER A 42 4.68 8.03 -12.58
CA SER A 42 5.95 8.76 -12.48
C SER A 42 7.13 7.95 -13.01
N LEU A 43 7.23 6.69 -12.60
CA LEU A 43 8.31 5.79 -13.00
C LEU A 43 8.33 5.56 -14.51
N VAL A 44 7.19 5.20 -15.09
CA VAL A 44 7.06 4.99 -16.54
C VAL A 44 7.31 6.28 -17.30
N GLY A 45 6.79 7.41 -16.80
CA GLY A 45 7.03 8.72 -17.40
C GLY A 45 8.52 9.07 -17.46
N LYS A 46 9.28 8.79 -16.41
CA LYS A 46 10.74 8.98 -16.40
C LYS A 46 11.45 8.04 -17.39
N GLN A 47 11.06 6.76 -17.44
CA GLN A 47 11.63 5.78 -18.38
C GLN A 47 11.40 6.14 -19.85
N GLN A 48 10.24 6.72 -20.14
CA GLN A 48 9.84 7.11 -21.50
C GLN A 48 10.19 8.56 -21.84
N ASN A 49 10.85 9.28 -20.93
CA ASN A 49 11.19 10.71 -21.07
C ASN A 49 9.93 11.59 -21.27
N TRP A 50 8.79 11.21 -20.71
CA TRP A 50 7.60 12.05 -20.69
C TRP A 50 7.73 13.08 -19.58
N ASN A 51 7.58 14.33 -19.91
CA ASN A 51 7.59 15.40 -18.90
C ASN A 51 6.24 15.50 -18.20
N LEU A 52 5.95 14.56 -17.30
CA LEU A 52 4.64 14.46 -16.65
C LEU A 52 4.48 15.44 -15.48
N ASN A 53 3.39 16.19 -15.51
CA ASN A 53 2.98 17.04 -14.40
C ASN A 53 1.94 16.32 -13.53
N LEU A 54 2.39 15.58 -12.50
CA LEU A 54 1.52 14.82 -11.60
C LEU A 54 0.52 15.70 -10.85
N ALA A 55 0.90 16.92 -10.49
CA ALA A 55 -0.02 17.89 -9.89
C ALA A 55 -1.16 18.26 -10.85
N GLY A 56 -0.85 18.42 -12.13
CA GLY A 56 -1.82 18.67 -13.21
C GLY A 56 -2.73 17.47 -13.42
N ILE A 57 -2.20 16.25 -13.46
CA ILE A 57 -2.96 15.00 -13.59
C ILE A 57 -3.98 14.88 -12.46
N ALA A 58 -3.58 15.12 -11.20
CA ALA A 58 -4.48 15.08 -10.06
C ALA A 58 -5.62 16.10 -10.18
N LYS A 59 -5.37 17.28 -10.76
CA LYS A 59 -6.41 18.28 -11.03
C LYS A 59 -7.42 17.83 -12.09
N ILE A 60 -6.94 17.21 -13.18
CA ILE A 60 -7.81 16.70 -14.24
C ILE A 60 -8.78 15.66 -13.67
N TRP A 61 -8.33 14.76 -12.80
CA TRP A 61 -9.18 13.75 -12.17
C TRP A 61 -10.25 14.30 -11.24
N ARG A 62 -10.17 15.58 -10.83
CA ARG A 62 -11.22 16.24 -10.05
C ARG A 62 -12.47 16.59 -10.88
N GLY A 63 -12.30 16.79 -12.17
CA GLY A 63 -13.37 17.24 -13.07
C GLY A 63 -13.85 16.12 -13.97
N GLY A 64 -15.11 15.65 -13.79
CA GLY A 64 -15.73 14.72 -14.71
C GLY A 64 -15.23 13.28 -14.69
N CYS A 65 -14.40 12.90 -13.74
CA CYS A 65 -13.87 11.55 -13.63
C CYS A 65 -14.60 10.73 -12.55
N ILE A 66 -14.82 9.44 -12.80
CA ILE A 66 -15.43 8.51 -11.83
C ILE A 66 -14.58 8.36 -10.55
N ILE A 67 -13.27 8.53 -10.66
CA ILE A 67 -12.34 8.47 -9.52
C ILE A 67 -12.26 9.79 -8.74
N ARG A 68 -13.16 10.73 -8.97
CA ARG A 68 -13.22 12.02 -8.27
C ARG A 68 -13.21 11.82 -6.75
N ALA A 69 -12.27 12.50 -6.07
CA ALA A 69 -12.14 12.48 -4.63
C ALA A 69 -11.76 13.87 -4.10
N ARG A 70 -12.20 14.20 -2.88
CA ARG A 70 -11.91 15.50 -2.26
C ARG A 70 -10.41 15.71 -2.06
N PHE A 71 -9.69 14.67 -1.66
CA PHE A 71 -8.26 14.74 -1.40
C PHE A 71 -7.36 14.82 -2.67
N LEU A 72 -7.93 14.82 -3.89
CA LEU A 72 -7.15 15.08 -5.10
C LEU A 72 -6.54 16.48 -5.12
N SER A 73 -7.14 17.44 -4.40
CA SER A 73 -6.51 18.76 -4.20
C SER A 73 -5.23 18.63 -3.38
N ASP A 74 -5.30 17.87 -2.28
CA ASP A 74 -4.15 17.66 -1.40
C ASP A 74 -3.03 16.92 -2.13
N ILE A 75 -3.37 15.96 -3.00
CA ILE A 75 -2.41 15.29 -3.89
C ILE A 75 -1.74 16.28 -4.84
N SER A 76 -2.55 17.14 -5.50
CA SER A 76 -2.00 18.17 -6.39
C SER A 76 -1.08 19.13 -5.64
N ASP A 77 -1.41 19.48 -4.40
CA ASP A 77 -0.60 20.36 -3.57
C ASP A 77 0.71 19.71 -3.13
N ALA A 78 0.68 18.42 -2.79
CA ALA A 78 1.88 17.65 -2.46
C ALA A 78 2.89 17.64 -3.62
N PHE A 79 2.44 17.30 -4.84
CA PHE A 79 3.31 17.30 -6.02
C PHE A 79 3.70 18.68 -6.50
N ARG A 80 2.94 19.73 -6.15
CA ARG A 80 3.32 21.11 -6.44
C ARG A 80 4.43 21.60 -5.51
N LYS A 81 4.39 21.18 -4.23
CA LYS A 81 5.43 21.47 -3.25
C LYS A 81 6.71 20.68 -3.53
N ASN A 82 6.58 19.44 -3.95
CA ASN A 82 7.70 18.56 -4.28
C ASN A 82 7.42 17.80 -5.58
N PRO A 83 7.81 18.35 -6.76
CA PRO A 83 7.63 17.67 -8.05
C PRO A 83 8.35 16.33 -8.15
N GLU A 84 9.44 16.14 -7.40
CA GLU A 84 10.24 14.89 -7.37
C GLU A 84 9.79 13.93 -6.26
N LEU A 85 8.62 14.14 -5.67
CA LEU A 85 8.06 13.24 -4.67
C LEU A 85 7.95 11.82 -5.22
N SER A 86 8.75 10.91 -4.73
CA SER A 86 8.84 9.53 -5.25
C SER A 86 7.59 8.70 -4.94
N ASN A 87 6.94 8.99 -3.82
CA ASN A 87 5.69 8.34 -3.42
C ASN A 87 4.86 9.25 -2.53
N LEU A 88 3.55 9.27 -2.75
CA LEU A 88 2.64 10.12 -1.96
C LEU A 88 2.65 9.77 -0.46
N MET A 89 2.93 8.52 -0.09
CA MET A 89 2.94 8.08 1.31
C MET A 89 4.06 8.69 2.15
N ILE A 90 5.10 9.28 1.53
CA ILE A 90 6.17 9.99 2.25
C ILE A 90 5.93 11.50 2.36
N ASP A 91 4.91 12.05 1.70
CA ASP A 91 4.48 13.41 1.96
C ASP A 91 4.00 13.55 3.41
N SER A 92 4.36 14.64 4.09
CA SER A 92 4.11 14.83 5.51
C SER A 92 2.63 14.75 5.91
N VAL A 93 1.75 15.27 5.06
CA VAL A 93 0.30 15.27 5.31
C VAL A 93 -0.24 13.84 5.19
N PHE A 94 0.07 13.16 4.09
CA PHE A 94 -0.40 11.80 3.84
C PHE A 94 0.23 10.78 4.79
N ALA A 95 1.50 10.92 5.13
CA ALA A 95 2.17 10.10 6.14
C ALA A 95 1.50 10.21 7.51
N SER A 96 1.13 11.42 7.94
CA SER A 96 0.41 11.65 9.19
C SER A 96 -0.97 10.98 9.18
N ILE A 97 -1.73 11.11 8.09
CA ILE A 97 -3.04 10.47 7.95
C ILE A 97 -2.89 8.94 8.02
N LEU A 98 -1.96 8.37 7.27
CA LEU A 98 -1.73 6.92 7.26
C LEU A 98 -1.27 6.41 8.62
N LYS A 99 -0.42 7.16 9.33
CA LYS A 99 -0.01 6.83 10.71
C LYS A 99 -1.21 6.69 11.64
N ASN A 100 -2.21 7.54 11.52
CA ASN A 100 -3.40 7.53 12.35
C ASN A 100 -4.42 6.45 11.95
N CYS A 101 -4.53 6.14 10.64
CA CYS A 101 -5.54 5.21 10.12
C CYS A 101 -5.07 3.75 10.01
N GLN A 102 -3.76 3.50 9.96
CA GLN A 102 -3.21 2.16 9.66
C GLN A 102 -3.62 1.07 10.67
N SER A 103 -3.78 1.41 11.95
CA SER A 103 -4.20 0.45 12.98
C SER A 103 -5.63 -0.05 12.72
N ASN A 104 -6.53 0.85 12.31
CA ASN A 104 -7.89 0.51 11.94
C ASN A 104 -7.94 -0.33 10.65
N LEU A 105 -7.09 -0.03 9.66
CA LEU A 105 -6.95 -0.84 8.45
C LEU A 105 -6.52 -2.27 8.80
N ARG A 106 -5.53 -2.45 9.68
CA ARG A 106 -5.09 -3.79 10.14
C ARG A 106 -6.20 -4.54 10.85
N ALA A 107 -6.91 -3.88 11.75
CA ALA A 107 -8.00 -4.49 12.49
C ALA A 107 -9.14 -4.94 11.57
N VAL A 108 -9.55 -4.11 10.59
CA VAL A 108 -10.59 -4.47 9.62
C VAL A 108 -10.14 -5.60 8.70
N VAL A 109 -8.89 -5.59 8.22
CA VAL A 109 -8.33 -6.69 7.41
C VAL A 109 -8.32 -7.98 8.23
N SER A 110 -7.84 -7.95 9.46
CA SER A 110 -7.84 -9.12 10.35
C SER A 110 -9.24 -9.68 10.58
N LEU A 111 -10.21 -8.81 10.87
CA LEU A 111 -11.61 -9.21 11.05
C LEU A 111 -12.21 -9.86 9.79
N GLY A 112 -11.93 -9.28 8.61
CA GLY A 112 -12.37 -9.86 7.35
C GLY A 112 -11.82 -11.26 7.12
N VAL A 113 -10.51 -11.43 7.31
CA VAL A 113 -9.84 -12.74 7.15
C VAL A 113 -10.39 -13.77 8.14
N LEU A 114 -10.51 -13.41 9.42
CA LEU A 114 -11.02 -14.30 10.47
C LEU A 114 -12.48 -14.75 10.26
N ASN A 115 -13.28 -13.92 9.58
CA ASN A 115 -14.69 -14.21 9.32
C ASN A 115 -14.96 -14.67 7.88
N GLY A 116 -13.95 -14.95 7.08
CA GLY A 116 -14.10 -15.42 5.69
C GLY A 116 -14.73 -14.37 4.76
N ILE A 117 -14.63 -13.09 5.09
CA ILE A 117 -15.15 -11.99 4.26
C ILE A 117 -14.08 -11.58 3.26
N PRO A 118 -14.35 -11.67 1.94
CA PRO A 118 -13.39 -11.28 0.91
C PRO A 118 -13.17 -9.76 0.88
N ILE A 119 -11.97 -9.30 1.15
CA ILE A 119 -11.57 -7.89 1.18
C ILE A 119 -10.26 -7.65 0.39
N PRO A 120 -10.16 -8.09 -0.86
CA PRO A 120 -8.89 -8.10 -1.60
C PRO A 120 -8.25 -6.72 -1.72
N ALA A 121 -9.03 -5.67 -1.96
CA ALA A 121 -8.50 -4.32 -2.10
C ALA A 121 -7.89 -3.77 -0.80
N LEU A 122 -8.53 -3.99 0.35
CA LEU A 122 -7.99 -3.58 1.66
C LEU A 122 -6.73 -4.38 2.00
N SER A 123 -6.73 -5.69 1.77
CA SER A 123 -5.59 -6.57 2.02
C SER A 123 -4.39 -6.21 1.14
N ALA A 124 -4.61 -5.97 -0.16
CA ALA A 124 -3.56 -5.55 -1.08
C ALA A 124 -2.98 -4.18 -0.70
N SER A 125 -3.83 -3.23 -0.31
CA SER A 125 -3.38 -1.91 0.16
C SER A 125 -2.51 -2.03 1.41
N LEU A 126 -2.91 -2.84 2.39
CA LEU A 126 -2.12 -3.08 3.60
C LEU A 126 -0.78 -3.73 3.28
N SER A 127 -0.77 -4.75 2.41
CA SER A 127 0.46 -5.42 1.97
C SER A 127 1.40 -4.47 1.25
N TYR A 128 0.89 -3.60 0.38
CA TYR A 128 1.70 -2.57 -0.28
C TYR A 128 2.29 -1.58 0.73
N TYR A 129 1.47 -1.08 1.65
CA TYR A 129 1.91 -0.16 2.69
C TYR A 129 3.03 -0.75 3.55
N ASP A 130 2.88 -2.01 3.99
CA ASP A 130 3.88 -2.68 4.81
C ASP A 130 5.16 -2.99 4.02
N SER A 131 5.03 -3.41 2.76
CA SER A 131 6.17 -3.64 1.89
C SER A 131 6.96 -2.36 1.62
N PHE A 132 6.27 -1.25 1.34
CA PHE A 132 6.91 0.02 1.03
C PHE A 132 7.77 0.56 2.18
N ARG A 133 7.34 0.35 3.43
CA ARG A 133 8.03 0.85 4.64
C ARG A 133 9.01 -0.16 5.25
N SER A 134 9.16 -1.33 4.66
CA SER A 134 10.07 -2.37 5.13
C SER A 134 11.40 -2.27 4.39
N GLU A 135 12.49 -2.14 5.13
CA GLU A 135 13.84 -2.13 4.56
C GLU A 135 14.15 -3.45 3.85
N ARG A 136 13.65 -4.57 4.41
CA ARG A 136 13.83 -5.92 3.85
C ARG A 136 12.48 -6.61 3.73
N LEU A 137 12.21 -7.15 2.57
CA LEU A 137 11.01 -7.96 2.32
C LEU A 137 11.31 -9.44 2.56
N PRO A 138 10.31 -10.25 2.96
CA PRO A 138 10.44 -11.70 3.12
C PRO A 138 10.45 -12.38 1.73
N ALA A 139 11.38 -11.99 0.85
CA ALA A 139 11.42 -12.39 -0.55
C ALA A 139 12.56 -13.38 -0.88
N ASN A 140 13.32 -13.85 0.13
CA ASN A 140 14.46 -14.72 -0.11
C ASN A 140 14.06 -16.02 -0.83
N LEU A 141 12.98 -16.67 -0.38
CA LEU A 141 12.49 -17.89 -1.01
C LEU A 141 12.01 -17.63 -2.45
N LEU A 142 11.34 -16.51 -2.70
CA LEU A 142 10.91 -16.12 -4.04
C LEU A 142 12.12 -15.90 -4.97
N GLN A 143 13.18 -15.24 -4.50
CA GLN A 143 14.40 -15.05 -5.29
C GLN A 143 15.13 -16.36 -5.53
N ALA A 144 15.21 -17.25 -4.53
CA ALA A 144 15.77 -18.59 -4.68
C ALA A 144 14.97 -19.43 -5.70
N GLN A 145 13.64 -19.39 -5.65
CA GLN A 145 12.78 -20.07 -6.60
C GLN A 145 12.98 -19.57 -8.04
N ARG A 146 13.09 -18.26 -8.24
CA ARG A 146 13.36 -17.68 -9.56
C ARG A 146 14.70 -18.13 -10.11
N ASP A 147 15.71 -18.19 -9.25
CA ASP A 147 17.05 -18.66 -9.63
C ASP A 147 17.05 -20.16 -9.96
N PHE A 148 16.36 -20.98 -9.15
CA PHE A 148 16.20 -22.40 -9.38
C PHE A 148 15.53 -22.73 -10.71
N PHE A 149 14.42 -22.05 -11.04
CA PHE A 149 13.65 -22.35 -12.25
C PHE A 149 14.26 -21.82 -13.56
N GLY A 150 14.98 -20.72 -13.51
CA GLY A 150 15.37 -20.03 -14.74
C GLY A 150 16.71 -19.31 -14.68
N ALA A 151 17.54 -19.59 -13.68
CA ALA A 151 18.84 -18.92 -13.49
C ALA A 151 18.73 -17.38 -13.53
N HIS A 152 17.62 -16.83 -13.01
CA HIS A 152 17.38 -15.38 -13.05
C HIS A 152 18.30 -14.59 -12.14
N GLY A 153 19.05 -15.27 -11.29
CA GLY A 153 19.98 -14.67 -10.36
C GLY A 153 19.31 -13.95 -9.19
N TYR A 154 20.10 -13.67 -8.17
CA TYR A 154 19.69 -12.93 -6.98
C TYR A 154 20.82 -12.02 -6.51
N ALA A 155 20.47 -10.89 -5.91
CA ALA A 155 21.44 -10.02 -5.26
C ALA A 155 21.68 -10.49 -3.83
N ARG A 156 22.94 -10.44 -3.37
CA ARG A 156 23.32 -10.74 -1.99
C ARG A 156 23.48 -9.47 -1.19
N LEU A 157 23.10 -9.51 0.09
CA LEU A 157 23.22 -8.37 1.00
C LEU A 157 24.66 -8.11 1.45
N ASP A 158 25.51 -9.13 1.40
CA ASP A 158 26.92 -9.09 1.77
C ASP A 158 27.86 -8.89 0.58
N ALA A 159 27.31 -8.50 -0.57
CA ALA A 159 28.05 -8.25 -1.79
C ALA A 159 27.80 -6.83 -2.33
N GLN A 160 28.58 -6.42 -3.30
CA GLN A 160 28.45 -5.14 -3.98
C GLN A 160 27.04 -4.99 -4.59
N GLU A 161 26.42 -3.83 -4.42
CA GLU A 161 25.10 -3.52 -4.97
C GLU A 161 25.07 -3.72 -6.49
N GLY A 162 24.01 -4.33 -6.98
CA GLY A 162 23.83 -4.64 -8.42
C GLY A 162 24.52 -5.90 -8.91
N LYS A 163 25.39 -6.54 -8.12
CA LYS A 163 26.01 -7.82 -8.50
C LYS A 163 25.00 -8.95 -8.30
N LEU A 164 24.72 -9.68 -9.39
CA LEU A 164 23.86 -10.87 -9.36
C LEU A 164 24.70 -12.14 -9.18
N PHE A 165 24.15 -13.07 -8.45
CA PHE A 165 24.67 -14.41 -8.18
C PHE A 165 23.69 -15.44 -8.72
N HIS A 166 24.20 -16.59 -9.14
CA HIS A 166 23.44 -17.76 -9.52
C HIS A 166 24.00 -18.97 -8.75
N THR A 167 23.11 -19.85 -8.32
CA THR A 167 23.49 -21.12 -7.68
C THR A 167 23.47 -22.24 -8.72
N GLU A 168 24.64 -22.70 -9.15
CA GLU A 168 24.76 -23.72 -10.21
C GLU A 168 24.28 -25.11 -9.80
N ASN A 169 24.42 -25.45 -8.52
CA ASN A 169 24.08 -26.75 -7.99
C ASN A 169 22.96 -26.69 -6.95
N TRP A 170 21.75 -26.38 -7.40
CA TRP A 170 20.58 -26.52 -6.56
C TRP A 170 20.36 -27.99 -6.21
N PRO A 171 20.05 -28.35 -4.92
CA PRO A 171 19.72 -29.74 -4.56
C PRO A 171 18.56 -30.24 -5.42
N SER A 172 18.70 -31.44 -5.98
CA SER A 172 17.57 -32.11 -6.63
C SER A 172 16.50 -32.37 -5.56
N LEU A 173 15.28 -31.90 -5.79
CA LEU A 173 14.14 -32.18 -4.93
C LEU A 173 13.53 -33.58 -5.15
N VAL A 174 14.23 -34.43 -5.90
CA VAL A 174 13.76 -35.79 -6.27
C VAL A 174 14.83 -36.78 -5.86
N ASP A 175 14.70 -37.31 -4.68
CA ASP A 175 15.10 -38.63 -4.26
C ASP A 175 13.96 -39.31 -3.52
#